data_f62308314d8b2632cacea47a93f0ff68
#
_entry.id   f62308314d8b2632cacea47a93f0ff68
#
_cell.length_a   1.000
_cell.length_b   1.000
_cell.length_c   1.000
_cell.angle_alpha   90.00
_cell.angle_beta   90.00
_cell.angle_gamma   90.00
#
_symmetry.space_group_name_H-M   'P 1'
#
loop_
_entity.id
_entity.type
_entity.pdbx_description
1 polymer ?
#
loop_
_entity_poly.entity_id
_entity_poly.type
_entity_poly.pdbx_seq_one_letter_code
_entity_poly.pdbx_strand_id
1 'polypeptide(L)'
;MNEWTFAPVDIMDEHGIVDLPVKGGKWFDHMTMVKSITNYDSLVVLTHFKGHVAGGFGGSNKNIGIGCADGRIEKAMINTTPGQDNQWDIKTEELMERITESSKVLWITFVRKLHL
;
A
#
# COMPACT_ATOMS: atom_id res chain seq x y z
N MET A 1 14.92 10.89 -14.69
CA MET A 1 15.11 11.45 -13.32
C MET A 1 16.54 11.30 -12.81
N ASN A 2 17.21 10.18 -13.07
CA ASN A 2 18.61 9.97 -12.64
C ASN A 2 19.59 11.02 -13.10
N GLU A 3 19.41 11.54 -14.32
CA GLU A 3 20.31 12.55 -14.91
C GLU A 3 20.31 13.89 -14.17
N TRP A 4 19.21 14.19 -13.44
CA TRP A 4 19.04 15.46 -12.75
C TRP A 4 19.37 15.39 -11.25
N THR A 5 19.13 14.26 -10.64
CA THR A 5 19.26 14.12 -9.18
C THR A 5 20.43 13.23 -8.77
N PHE A 6 20.98 12.47 -9.71
CA PHE A 6 21.95 11.38 -9.47
C PHE A 6 21.47 10.35 -8.46
N ALA A 7 20.17 10.35 -8.15
CA ALA A 7 19.55 9.38 -7.24
C ALA A 7 19.24 8.08 -7.99
N PRO A 8 19.45 6.92 -7.38
CA PRO A 8 19.00 5.66 -7.96
C PRO A 8 17.48 5.67 -8.14
N VAL A 9 17.01 5.08 -9.21
CA VAL A 9 15.58 4.83 -9.46
C VAL A 9 15.36 3.34 -9.36
N ASP A 10 14.46 2.96 -8.47
CA ASP A 10 14.10 1.57 -8.20
C ASP A 10 12.64 1.35 -8.59
N ILE A 11 12.39 0.31 -9.39
CA ILE A 11 11.05 -0.17 -9.69
C ILE A 11 10.73 -1.26 -8.67
N MET A 12 9.96 -0.90 -7.66
CA MET A 12 9.76 -1.74 -6.48
C MET A 12 9.17 -3.12 -6.79
N ASP A 13 8.42 -3.25 -7.88
CA ASP A 13 7.78 -4.52 -8.30
C ASP A 13 8.76 -5.54 -8.90
N GLU A 14 9.99 -5.12 -9.26
CA GLU A 14 10.97 -6.01 -9.94
C GLU A 14 11.65 -7.00 -8.98
N HIS A 15 11.71 -6.71 -7.70
CA HIS A 15 12.52 -7.45 -6.73
C HIS A 15 11.75 -8.46 -5.87
N GLY A 16 10.53 -8.81 -6.29
CA GLY A 16 9.68 -9.77 -5.63
C GLY A 16 8.83 -9.18 -4.51
N ILE A 17 8.29 -10.04 -3.69
CA ILE A 17 7.29 -9.73 -2.66
C ILE A 17 7.73 -10.15 -1.27
N VAL A 18 7.10 -9.59 -0.25
CA VAL A 18 7.29 -9.93 1.16
C VAL A 18 5.96 -9.84 1.89
N ASP A 19 5.66 -10.84 2.72
CA ASP A 19 4.48 -10.81 3.58
C ASP A 19 4.82 -10.10 4.89
N LEU A 20 4.06 -9.05 5.17
CA LEU A 20 4.20 -8.24 6.38
C LEU A 20 2.95 -8.37 7.26
N PRO A 21 3.07 -8.61 8.56
CA PRO A 21 1.93 -8.80 9.43
C PRO A 21 1.15 -7.50 9.65
N VAL A 22 -0.18 -7.60 9.62
CA VAL A 22 -1.09 -6.50 9.99
C VAL A 22 -1.45 -6.66 11.46
N LYS A 23 -0.86 -5.85 12.34
CA LYS A 23 -1.15 -5.90 13.76
C LYS A 23 -2.51 -5.30 14.08
N GLY A 24 -3.41 -6.13 14.61
CA GLY A 24 -4.77 -5.70 14.98
C GLY A 24 -5.59 -5.29 13.77
N GLY A 25 -5.41 -5.97 12.65
CA GLY A 25 -6.23 -5.80 11.45
C GLY A 25 -7.64 -6.34 11.68
N LYS A 26 -8.61 -5.69 11.05
CA LYS A 26 -10.01 -6.12 10.98
C LYS A 26 -10.25 -6.99 9.74
N TRP A 27 -9.54 -6.66 8.65
CA TRP A 27 -9.72 -7.23 7.33
C TRP A 27 -8.60 -8.20 6.93
N PHE A 28 -7.38 -7.94 7.40
CA PHE A 28 -6.19 -8.69 6.98
C PHE A 28 -5.33 -9.09 8.17
N ASP A 29 -4.78 -10.29 8.13
CA ASP A 29 -3.77 -10.78 9.06
C ASP A 29 -2.36 -10.39 8.61
N HIS A 30 -2.16 -10.33 7.31
CA HIS A 30 -0.93 -9.93 6.64
C HIS A 30 -1.24 -9.21 5.33
N MET A 31 -0.25 -8.50 4.81
CA MET A 31 -0.28 -7.87 3.51
C MET A 31 0.96 -8.26 2.73
N THR A 32 0.77 -8.70 1.49
CA THR A 32 1.86 -8.99 0.57
C THR A 32 2.29 -7.69 -0.12
N MET A 33 3.45 -7.21 0.26
CA MET A 33 4.01 -5.95 -0.21
C MET A 33 5.17 -6.17 -1.17
N VAL A 34 5.50 -5.15 -1.96
CA VAL A 34 6.71 -5.15 -2.79
C VAL A 34 7.94 -5.21 -1.90
N LYS A 35 8.83 -6.18 -2.18
CA LYS A 35 9.97 -6.48 -1.30
C LYS A 35 10.95 -5.32 -1.18
N SER A 36 11.18 -4.57 -2.24
CA SER A 36 12.10 -3.43 -2.24
C SER A 36 11.82 -2.40 -1.17
N ILE A 37 10.56 -2.27 -0.70
CA ILE A 37 10.20 -1.32 0.34
C ILE A 37 10.95 -1.56 1.66
N THR A 38 11.39 -2.79 1.91
CA THR A 38 12.14 -3.15 3.12
C THR A 38 13.61 -2.71 3.10
N ASN A 39 14.11 -2.31 1.94
CA ASN A 39 15.48 -1.86 1.76
C ASN A 39 15.71 -0.40 2.20
N TYR A 40 14.65 0.35 2.42
CA TYR A 40 14.72 1.76 2.76
C TYR A 40 14.53 1.98 4.26
N ASP A 41 15.15 3.04 4.79
CA ASP A 41 15.05 3.42 6.21
C ASP A 41 13.92 4.39 6.46
N SER A 42 13.54 5.16 5.44
CA SER A 42 12.45 6.14 5.50
C SER A 42 11.73 6.25 4.16
N LEU A 43 10.48 6.70 4.22
CA LEU A 43 9.63 6.89 3.05
C LEU A 43 9.06 8.31 3.05
N VAL A 44 9.30 9.04 1.96
CA VAL A 44 8.65 10.31 1.68
C VAL A 44 7.63 10.09 0.57
N VAL A 45 6.36 10.35 0.85
CA VAL A 45 5.27 10.15 -0.10
C VAL A 45 4.89 11.47 -0.74
N LEU A 46 5.34 11.68 -1.97
CA LEU A 46 4.92 12.82 -2.78
C LEU A 46 3.63 12.45 -3.51
N THR A 47 2.55 13.16 -3.20
CA THR A 47 1.21 12.81 -3.67
C THR A 47 0.41 14.00 -4.16
N HIS A 48 -0.51 13.73 -5.07
CA HIS A 48 -1.49 14.69 -5.53
C HIS A 48 -2.77 14.59 -4.68
N PHE A 49 -3.28 15.72 -4.20
CA PHE A 49 -4.57 15.79 -3.50
C PHE A 49 -5.70 15.81 -4.52
N LYS A 50 -6.52 14.76 -4.54
CA LYS A 50 -7.61 14.63 -5.51
C LYS A 50 -8.78 13.79 -4.99
N GLY A 51 -9.96 13.98 -5.60
CA GLY A 51 -11.08 13.06 -5.46
C GLY A 51 -10.80 11.69 -6.08
N HIS A 52 -11.48 10.66 -5.57
CA HIS A 52 -11.42 9.31 -6.11
C HIS A 52 -12.82 8.69 -6.12
N VAL A 53 -13.22 8.13 -7.27
CA VAL A 53 -14.60 7.65 -7.48
C VAL A 53 -15.02 6.61 -6.46
N ALA A 54 -14.20 5.58 -6.24
CA ALA A 54 -14.53 4.49 -5.33
C ALA A 54 -14.18 4.77 -3.86
N GLY A 55 -13.14 5.57 -3.59
CA GLY A 55 -12.62 5.82 -2.24
C GLY A 55 -12.89 7.23 -1.72
N GLY A 56 -13.68 8.04 -2.41
CA GLY A 56 -13.94 9.44 -2.06
C GLY A 56 -12.71 10.33 -2.19
N PHE A 57 -11.59 9.95 -1.59
CA PHE A 57 -10.33 10.68 -1.59
C PHE A 57 -9.14 9.82 -2.02
N GLY A 58 -8.29 10.34 -2.88
CA GLY A 58 -7.04 9.73 -3.32
C GLY A 58 -5.86 10.59 -2.93
N GLY A 59 -5.12 10.18 -1.90
CA GLY A 59 -3.92 10.85 -1.39
C GLY A 59 -2.88 9.86 -0.91
N SER A 60 -2.01 10.28 0.02
CA SER A 60 -0.87 9.49 0.49
C SER A 60 -1.25 8.12 1.00
N ASN A 61 -2.32 8.02 1.79
CA ASN A 61 -2.79 6.75 2.35
C ASN A 61 -3.10 5.73 1.24
N LYS A 62 -3.85 6.16 0.22
CA LYS A 62 -4.17 5.31 -0.94
C LYS A 62 -2.94 4.99 -1.77
N ASN A 63 -2.06 5.97 -2.00
CA ASN A 63 -0.83 5.73 -2.76
C ASN A 63 0.06 4.67 -2.09
N ILE A 64 0.20 4.71 -0.78
CA ILE A 64 0.96 3.71 -0.01
C ILE A 64 0.23 2.37 0.00
N GLY A 65 -1.04 2.36 0.44
CA GLY A 65 -1.80 1.14 0.66
C GLY A 65 -2.04 0.32 -0.60
N ILE A 66 -2.21 0.98 -1.76
CA ILE A 66 -2.39 0.31 -3.05
C ILE A 66 -1.05 0.20 -3.81
N GLY A 67 -0.26 1.28 -3.81
CA GLY A 67 0.95 1.37 -4.64
C GLY A 67 2.10 0.49 -4.16
N CYS A 68 2.21 0.23 -2.86
CA CYS A 68 3.23 -0.64 -2.29
C CYS A 68 2.74 -2.09 -2.06
N ALA A 69 1.46 -2.37 -2.26
CA ALA A 69 0.92 -3.71 -2.23
C ALA A 69 1.24 -4.46 -3.54
N ASP A 70 1.38 -5.79 -3.46
CA ASP A 70 1.55 -6.60 -4.67
C ASP A 70 0.37 -6.44 -5.63
N GLY A 71 0.70 -6.18 -6.88
CA GLY A 71 -0.31 -5.87 -7.90
C GLY A 71 -1.20 -7.03 -8.31
N ARG A 72 -0.79 -8.27 -8.03
CA ARG A 72 -1.46 -9.49 -8.48
C ARG A 72 -2.42 -10.03 -7.44
N ILE A 73 -2.04 -10.00 -6.19
CA ILE A 73 -2.76 -10.63 -5.08
C ILE A 73 -3.47 -9.56 -4.25
N GLU A 74 -2.73 -8.65 -3.67
CA GLU A 74 -3.25 -7.75 -2.62
C GLU A 74 -4.13 -6.63 -3.17
N LYS A 75 -3.87 -6.14 -4.38
CA LYS A 75 -4.78 -5.16 -5.01
C LYS A 75 -6.17 -5.76 -5.23
N ALA A 76 -6.25 -7.04 -5.58
CA ALA A 76 -7.51 -7.74 -5.67
C ALA A 76 -8.17 -7.87 -4.28
N MET A 77 -7.43 -8.33 -3.26
CA MET A 77 -7.95 -8.46 -1.89
C MET A 77 -8.46 -7.14 -1.30
N ILE A 78 -7.80 -6.03 -1.58
CA ILE A 78 -8.25 -4.71 -1.12
C ILE A 78 -9.55 -4.29 -1.83
N ASN A 79 -9.68 -4.56 -3.12
CA ASN A 79 -10.77 -4.06 -3.96
C ASN A 79 -11.96 -5.03 -4.11
N THR A 80 -11.85 -6.27 -3.64
CA THR A 80 -12.92 -7.27 -3.78
C THR A 80 -13.41 -7.77 -2.43
N THR A 81 -14.71 -8.01 -2.33
CA THR A 81 -15.30 -8.73 -1.21
C THR A 81 -15.51 -10.18 -1.61
N PRO A 82 -15.16 -11.17 -0.77
CA PRO A 82 -15.42 -12.58 -1.09
C PRO A 82 -16.87 -12.80 -1.51
N GLY A 83 -17.09 -13.44 -2.65
CA GLY A 83 -18.42 -13.69 -3.20
C GLY A 83 -18.99 -12.57 -4.07
N GLN A 84 -18.26 -11.50 -4.31
CA GLN A 84 -18.62 -10.45 -5.28
C GLN A 84 -17.74 -10.55 -6.52
N ASP A 85 -18.38 -10.60 -7.68
CA ASP A 85 -17.67 -10.71 -8.97
C ASP A 85 -17.16 -9.35 -9.50
N ASN A 86 -17.60 -8.26 -8.87
CA ASN A 86 -17.29 -6.91 -9.33
C ASN A 86 -16.55 -6.12 -8.25
N GLN A 87 -15.29 -5.77 -8.52
CA GLN A 87 -14.46 -4.96 -7.65
C GLN A 87 -15.01 -3.54 -7.35
N TRP A 88 -16.00 -3.09 -8.09
CA TRP A 88 -16.61 -1.76 -7.92
C TRP A 88 -17.82 -1.78 -6.95
N ASP A 89 -18.25 -2.96 -6.52
CA ASP A 89 -19.41 -3.09 -5.61
C ASP A 89 -19.04 -2.95 -4.13
N ILE A 90 -17.76 -2.74 -3.83
CA ILE A 90 -17.30 -2.49 -2.47
C ILE A 90 -17.75 -1.10 -1.97
N LYS A 91 -18.26 -1.04 -0.75
CA LYS A 91 -18.64 0.23 -0.13
C LYS A 91 -17.40 1.10 0.10
N THR A 92 -17.53 2.40 -0.11
CA THR A 92 -16.43 3.36 0.05
C THR A 92 -15.76 3.28 1.42
N GLU A 93 -16.54 3.19 2.49
CA GLU A 93 -16.04 3.09 3.86
C GLU A 93 -15.20 1.82 4.07
N GLU A 94 -15.69 0.69 3.59
CA GLU A 94 -14.97 -0.58 3.66
C GLU A 94 -13.69 -0.56 2.85
N LEU A 95 -13.73 -0.03 1.63
CA LEU A 95 -12.54 0.14 0.80
C LEU A 95 -11.48 1.00 1.51
N MET A 96 -11.89 2.10 2.13
CA MET A 96 -10.97 2.98 2.84
C MET A 96 -10.40 2.36 4.12
N GLU A 97 -11.16 1.55 4.84
CA GLU A 97 -10.65 0.77 5.96
C GLU A 97 -9.57 -0.23 5.50
N ARG A 98 -9.81 -0.97 4.43
CA ARG A 98 -8.86 -1.94 3.87
C ARG A 98 -7.58 -1.27 3.37
N ILE A 99 -7.70 -0.16 2.66
CA ILE A 99 -6.56 0.65 2.22
C ILE A 99 -5.74 1.15 3.43
N THR A 100 -6.43 1.56 4.48
CA THR A 100 -5.78 2.03 5.72
C THR A 100 -5.03 0.91 6.43
N GLU A 101 -5.59 -0.30 6.49
CA GLU A 101 -4.89 -1.46 7.05
C GLU A 101 -3.65 -1.82 6.23
N SER A 102 -3.75 -1.81 4.91
CA SER A 102 -2.61 -2.02 4.03
C SER A 102 -1.51 -0.97 4.26
N SER A 103 -1.85 0.31 4.29
CA SER A 103 -0.88 1.38 4.53
C SER A 103 -0.25 1.33 5.92
N LYS A 104 -0.99 0.92 6.95
CA LYS A 104 -0.53 0.78 8.34
C LYS A 104 0.67 -0.15 8.47
N VAL A 105 0.76 -1.17 7.64
CA VAL A 105 1.89 -2.11 7.61
C VAL A 105 3.21 -1.37 7.40
N LEU A 106 3.24 -0.43 6.47
CA LEU A 106 4.44 0.35 6.17
C LEU A 106 4.76 1.35 7.29
N TRP A 107 3.76 2.00 7.86
CA TRP A 107 3.97 2.85 9.03
C TRP A 107 4.67 2.09 10.17
N ILE A 108 4.20 0.89 10.49
CA ILE A 108 4.81 0.06 11.53
C ILE A 108 6.24 -0.35 11.15
N THR A 109 6.47 -0.69 9.88
CA THR A 109 7.77 -1.11 9.39
C THR A 109 8.82 0.00 9.53
N PHE A 110 8.48 1.22 9.12
CA PHE A 110 9.40 2.36 9.19
C PHE A 110 9.57 2.90 10.61
N VAL A 111 8.52 2.96 11.42
CA VAL A 111 8.63 3.39 12.83
C VAL A 111 9.55 2.46 13.62
N ARG A 112 9.53 1.17 13.36
CA ARG A 112 10.45 0.22 14.02
C ARG A 112 11.92 0.47 13.67
N LYS A 113 12.21 0.87 12.43
CA LYS A 113 13.59 1.19 12.02
C LYS A 113 14.13 2.46 12.68
N LEU A 114 13.27 3.38 13.10
CA LEU A 114 13.66 4.60 13.79
C LEU A 114 14.01 4.40 15.27
N HIS A 115 13.67 3.25 15.84
CA HIS A 115 13.90 2.92 17.28
C HIS A 115 15.00 1.88 17.50
N LEU A 116 15.78 1.56 16.48
CA LEU A 116 17.00 0.76 16.56
C LEU A 116 18.24 1.65 16.53
#